data_482fc104e71fbefe310aa809daf77c12
#
_entry.id   482fc104e71fbefe310aa809daf77c12
#
_cell.length_a   1.000
_cell.length_b   1.000
_cell.length_c   1.000
_cell.angle_alpha   90.00
_cell.angle_beta   90.00
_cell.angle_gamma   90.00
#
_symmetry.space_group_name_H-M   'P 1'
#
loop_
_entity.id
_entity.type
_entity.pdbx_description
1 polymer ?
#
loop_
_entity_poly.entity_id
_entity_poly.type
_entity_poly.pdbx_seq_one_letter_code
_entity_poly.pdbx_strand_id
1 'polypeptide(L)'
;PWNDKLRVVRYDEKFGDWLLSTSDGFFSVNFQTGKLESISNTPPVSVMGLNVLQQNKDGKWYCGSFSGLFVWDRVKGTTVDYSTGKAALKNAGAPFGKKAIAGMSQDFSDTPVIAEYNEGTDFAPQPAYMNQLPMSLWNVALEAHSGRIFIGSIATYIFIFVMGILAVWCLWSGYVIRLVKKK
;
A
#
# COMPACT_ATOMS: atom_id res chain seq x y z
N PRO A 1 18.75 0.59 8.03
CA PRO A 1 18.61 -0.54 8.97
C PRO A 1 17.49 -1.48 8.54
N TRP A 2 17.55 -2.73 8.96
CA TRP A 2 16.52 -3.74 8.66
C TRP A 2 15.12 -3.33 9.12
N ASN A 3 15.05 -2.65 10.27
CA ASN A 3 13.78 -2.18 10.84
C ASN A 3 13.01 -1.22 9.93
N ASP A 4 13.70 -0.45 9.10
CA ASP A 4 13.05 0.52 8.20
C ASP A 4 12.37 -0.18 7.01
N LYS A 5 12.75 -1.44 6.73
CA LYS A 5 12.26 -2.22 5.61
C LYS A 5 11.12 -3.17 5.98
N LEU A 6 11.08 -3.63 7.23
CA LEU A 6 10.08 -4.58 7.71
C LEU A 6 8.68 -3.93 7.71
N ARG A 7 7.71 -4.61 7.11
CA ARG A 7 6.33 -4.13 6.99
C ARG A 7 5.36 -4.99 7.80
N VAL A 8 5.34 -6.27 7.54
CA VAL A 8 4.41 -7.21 8.19
C VAL A 8 5.15 -8.48 8.56
N VAL A 9 4.79 -9.03 9.72
CA VAL A 9 5.28 -10.33 10.21
C VAL A 9 4.07 -11.21 10.52
N ARG A 10 4.09 -12.45 10.05
CA ARG A 10 3.07 -13.46 10.35
C ARG A 10 3.73 -14.81 10.55
N TYR A 11 3.16 -15.61 11.45
CA TYR A 11 3.57 -16.99 11.60
C TYR A 11 2.82 -17.85 10.56
N ASP A 12 3.56 -18.72 9.88
CA ASP A 12 3.01 -19.69 8.94
C ASP A 12 3.04 -21.07 9.59
N GLU A 13 1.89 -21.52 10.11
CA GLU A 13 1.77 -22.79 10.80
C GLU A 13 2.15 -23.97 9.91
N LYS A 14 1.87 -23.86 8.61
CA LYS A 14 2.13 -24.93 7.65
C LYS A 14 3.62 -25.17 7.41
N PHE A 15 4.41 -24.10 7.44
CA PHE A 15 5.86 -24.16 7.26
C PHE A 15 6.62 -24.15 8.60
N GLY A 16 5.95 -23.83 9.70
CA GLY A 16 6.56 -23.69 11.01
C GLY A 16 7.59 -22.57 11.08
N ASP A 17 7.42 -21.53 10.27
CA ASP A 17 8.33 -20.41 10.18
C ASP A 17 7.59 -19.05 10.27
N TRP A 18 8.36 -17.99 10.42
CA TRP A 18 7.83 -16.64 10.37
C TRP A 18 8.02 -16.06 8.98
N LEU A 19 6.93 -15.62 8.40
CA LEU A 19 6.86 -14.94 7.13
C LEU A 19 7.00 -13.43 7.35
N LEU A 20 8.04 -12.85 6.74
CA LEU A 20 8.32 -11.43 6.81
C LEU A 20 8.10 -10.80 5.45
N SER A 21 7.29 -9.76 5.40
CA SER A 21 7.19 -8.88 4.24
C SER A 21 8.01 -7.62 4.47
N THR A 22 8.84 -7.29 3.51
CA THR A 22 9.68 -6.10 3.50
C THR A 22 9.49 -5.31 2.21
N SER A 23 10.08 -4.13 2.12
CA SER A 23 10.12 -3.37 0.87
C SER A 23 10.97 -4.06 -0.22
N ASP A 24 11.82 -5.01 0.16
CA ASP A 24 12.73 -5.71 -0.77
C ASP A 24 12.19 -7.10 -1.17
N GLY A 25 11.07 -7.54 -0.60
CA GLY A 25 10.46 -8.84 -0.87
C GLY A 25 10.03 -9.59 0.37
N PHE A 26 9.83 -10.89 0.22
CA PHE A 26 9.42 -11.78 1.30
C PHE A 26 10.60 -12.62 1.78
N PHE A 27 10.62 -12.84 3.08
CA PHE A 27 11.61 -13.68 3.75
C PHE A 27 10.92 -14.63 4.72
N SER A 28 11.52 -15.77 4.95
CA SER A 28 11.16 -16.66 6.04
C SER A 28 12.25 -16.68 7.10
N VAL A 29 11.84 -16.81 8.37
CA VAL A 29 12.74 -16.95 9.50
C VAL A 29 12.33 -18.15 10.31
N ASN A 30 13.24 -19.10 10.44
CA ASN A 30 13.12 -20.16 11.42
C ASN A 30 13.82 -19.73 12.72
N PHE A 31 13.02 -19.44 13.77
CA PHE A 31 13.59 -18.95 15.03
C PHE A 31 14.38 -19.99 15.80
N GLN A 32 14.15 -21.29 15.55
CA GLN A 32 14.91 -22.34 16.23
C GLN A 32 16.34 -22.42 15.68
N THR A 33 16.50 -22.19 14.39
CA THR A 33 17.80 -22.26 13.72
C THR A 33 18.43 -20.89 13.46
N GLY A 34 17.68 -19.81 13.64
CA GLY A 34 18.10 -18.44 13.32
C GLY A 34 18.28 -18.20 11.81
N LYS A 35 17.82 -19.12 10.96
CA LYS A 35 18.02 -19.05 9.52
C LYS A 35 17.03 -18.08 8.89
N LEU A 36 17.54 -17.10 8.17
CA LEU A 36 16.79 -16.16 7.34
C LEU A 36 16.95 -16.56 5.87
N GLU A 37 15.85 -16.78 5.16
CA GLU A 37 15.85 -17.15 3.74
C GLU A 37 14.95 -16.22 2.94
N SER A 38 15.40 -15.82 1.76
CA SER A 38 14.57 -15.09 0.80
C SER A 38 13.62 -16.07 0.10
N ILE A 39 12.35 -15.68 -0.01
CA ILE A 39 11.33 -16.48 -0.68
C ILE A 39 11.21 -16.02 -2.14
N SER A 40 11.37 -16.95 -3.06
CA SER A 40 11.10 -16.75 -4.48
C SER A 40 9.60 -16.99 -4.79
N ASN A 41 9.16 -16.58 -5.99
CA ASN A 41 7.79 -16.79 -6.47
C ASN A 41 6.73 -16.17 -5.55
N THR A 42 6.99 -14.96 -5.09
CA THR A 42 6.11 -14.17 -4.24
C THR A 42 5.17 -13.29 -5.06
N PRO A 43 4.07 -12.80 -4.46
CA PRO A 43 3.17 -11.84 -5.12
C PRO A 43 3.92 -10.58 -5.56
N PRO A 44 3.48 -9.94 -6.64
CA PRO A 44 3.93 -8.61 -6.98
C PRO A 44 3.35 -7.63 -5.96
N VAL A 45 4.20 -7.08 -5.11
CA VAL A 45 3.80 -6.11 -4.10
C VAL A 45 4.45 -4.77 -4.37
N SER A 46 3.76 -3.71 -3.96
CA SER A 46 4.28 -2.35 -4.06
C SER A 46 5.54 -2.19 -3.21
N VAL A 47 6.46 -1.35 -3.66
CA VAL A 47 7.62 -0.90 -2.88
C VAL A 47 7.24 -0.21 -1.56
N MET A 48 5.99 0.27 -1.47
CA MET A 48 5.43 0.82 -0.23
C MET A 48 5.10 -0.26 0.81
N GLY A 49 5.14 -1.54 0.43
CA GLY A 49 4.89 -2.69 1.26
C GLY A 49 3.47 -3.24 1.17
N LEU A 50 3.16 -4.14 2.08
CA LEU A 50 1.85 -4.76 2.23
C LEU A 50 1.01 -4.04 3.27
N ASN A 51 -0.28 -3.89 2.97
CA ASN A 51 -1.31 -3.47 3.93
C ASN A 51 -2.07 -4.69 4.49
N VAL A 52 -2.09 -5.78 3.73
CA VAL A 52 -2.75 -7.03 4.09
C VAL A 52 -1.79 -8.19 3.91
N LEU A 53 -1.62 -8.99 4.95
CA LEU A 53 -1.00 -10.30 4.91
C LEU A 53 -1.78 -11.20 5.87
N GLN A 54 -2.69 -11.99 5.33
CA GLN A 54 -3.61 -12.81 6.11
C GLN A 54 -3.76 -14.19 5.46
N GLN A 55 -3.75 -15.23 6.27
CA GLN A 55 -3.96 -16.59 5.79
C GLN A 55 -5.45 -16.89 5.70
N ASN A 56 -5.88 -17.53 4.62
CA ASN A 56 -7.24 -18.04 4.50
C ASN A 56 -7.36 -19.45 5.11
N LYS A 57 -8.60 -19.96 5.18
CA LYS A 57 -8.88 -21.31 5.71
C LYS A 57 -8.19 -22.44 4.94
N ASP A 58 -7.85 -22.23 3.67
CA ASP A 58 -7.16 -23.21 2.82
C ASP A 58 -5.62 -23.14 2.98
N GLY A 59 -5.13 -22.29 3.85
CA GLY A 59 -3.70 -22.08 4.07
C GLY A 59 -3.00 -21.28 2.98
N LYS A 60 -3.74 -20.60 2.11
CA LYS A 60 -3.20 -19.62 1.16
C LYS A 60 -3.17 -18.23 1.78
N TRP A 61 -2.33 -17.38 1.25
CA TRP A 61 -2.13 -16.03 1.77
C TRP A 61 -2.82 -14.98 0.91
N TYR A 62 -3.61 -14.13 1.53
CA TYR A 62 -4.05 -12.86 0.96
C TYR A 62 -2.94 -11.83 1.13
N CYS A 63 -2.51 -11.27 0.02
CA CYS A 63 -1.45 -10.26 -0.02
C CYS A 63 -2.00 -9.01 -0.68
N GLY A 64 -2.37 -8.03 0.14
CA GLY A 64 -2.93 -6.75 -0.32
C GLY A 64 -1.91 -5.61 -0.21
N SER A 65 -1.80 -4.83 -1.26
CA SER A 65 -0.92 -3.67 -1.35
C SER A 65 -1.52 -2.60 -2.24
N PHE A 66 -0.77 -1.52 -2.48
CA PHE A 66 -1.13 -0.53 -3.49
C PHE A 66 -1.15 -1.08 -4.93
N SER A 67 -0.59 -2.27 -5.15
CA SER A 67 -0.63 -2.95 -6.45
C SER A 67 -1.89 -3.79 -6.67
N GLY A 68 -2.67 -4.03 -5.64
CA GLY A 68 -3.88 -4.86 -5.67
C GLY A 68 -3.92 -5.93 -4.59
N LEU A 69 -4.90 -6.82 -4.68
CA LEU A 69 -5.06 -7.98 -3.80
C LEU A 69 -4.73 -9.27 -4.56
N PHE A 70 -3.84 -10.06 -3.99
CA PHE A 70 -3.38 -11.31 -4.57
C PHE A 70 -3.63 -12.47 -3.61
N VAL A 71 -3.91 -13.64 -4.17
CA VAL A 71 -3.95 -14.91 -3.43
C VAL A 71 -2.70 -15.70 -3.77
N TRP A 72 -1.88 -15.92 -2.77
CA TRP A 72 -0.61 -16.61 -2.90
C TRP A 72 -0.64 -18.00 -2.27
N ASP A 73 -0.38 -19.02 -3.07
CA ASP A 73 -0.14 -20.38 -2.60
C ASP A 73 1.36 -20.58 -2.44
N ARG A 74 1.83 -20.45 -1.22
CA ARG A 74 3.26 -20.56 -0.90
C ARG A 74 3.81 -21.97 -1.20
N VAL A 75 2.98 -23.02 -1.08
CA VAL A 75 3.40 -24.41 -1.36
C VAL A 75 3.67 -24.62 -2.84
N LYS A 76 2.77 -24.10 -3.68
CA LYS A 76 2.87 -24.24 -5.14
C LYS A 76 3.74 -23.14 -5.77
N GLY A 77 4.06 -22.08 -5.02
CA GLY A 77 4.74 -20.91 -5.55
C GLY A 77 3.93 -20.16 -6.59
N THR A 78 2.59 -20.24 -6.52
CA THR A 78 1.69 -19.61 -7.50
C THR A 78 0.94 -18.45 -6.89
N THR A 79 0.75 -17.39 -7.68
CA THR A 79 0.01 -16.20 -7.27
C THR A 79 -1.05 -15.88 -8.31
N VAL A 80 -2.26 -15.63 -7.85
CA VAL A 80 -3.38 -15.18 -8.70
C VAL A 80 -3.91 -13.84 -8.18
N ASP A 81 -4.35 -13.00 -9.09
CA ASP A 81 -5.08 -11.79 -8.77
C ASP A 81 -6.46 -12.18 -8.21
N TYR A 82 -6.83 -11.63 -7.06
CA TYR A 82 -8.07 -11.98 -6.37
C TYR A 82 -9.31 -11.64 -7.18
N SER A 83 -9.32 -10.51 -7.87
CA SER A 83 -10.49 -10.02 -8.59
C SER A 83 -10.73 -10.75 -9.91
N THR A 84 -9.66 -11.17 -10.59
CA THR A 84 -9.74 -11.78 -11.92
C THR A 84 -9.53 -13.29 -11.92
N GLY A 85 -8.98 -13.86 -10.86
CA GLY A 85 -8.57 -15.26 -10.77
C GLY A 85 -7.43 -15.65 -11.72
N LYS A 86 -6.85 -14.70 -12.45
CA LYS A 86 -5.75 -14.94 -13.40
C LYS A 86 -4.40 -14.90 -12.69
N ALA A 87 -3.41 -15.56 -13.28
CA ALA A 87 -2.04 -15.49 -12.78
C ALA A 87 -1.59 -14.02 -12.69
N ALA A 88 -1.00 -13.66 -11.54
CA ALA A 88 -0.52 -12.32 -11.32
C ALA A 88 0.69 -12.03 -12.23
N LEU A 89 0.68 -10.86 -12.85
CA LEU A 89 1.81 -10.37 -13.62
C LEU A 89 2.94 -9.96 -12.68
N LYS A 90 4.18 -10.37 -12.96
CA LYS A 90 5.35 -10.06 -12.10
C LYS A 90 5.58 -8.56 -11.87
N ASN A 91 5.10 -7.71 -12.76
CA ASN A 91 5.23 -6.26 -12.69
C ASN A 91 3.83 -5.59 -12.59
N ALA A 92 2.93 -6.13 -11.79
CA ALA A 92 1.59 -5.62 -11.65
C ALA A 92 1.59 -4.23 -10.97
N GLY A 93 1.85 -3.23 -11.77
CA GLY A 93 1.41 -1.89 -11.49
C GLY A 93 2.45 -0.93 -10.90
N ALA A 94 2.20 0.32 -11.21
CA ALA A 94 2.75 1.48 -10.53
C ALA A 94 2.41 1.42 -9.03
N PRO A 95 3.13 2.16 -8.16
CA PRO A 95 2.92 2.14 -6.71
C PRO A 95 1.48 2.42 -6.26
N PHE A 96 0.64 2.96 -7.14
CA PHE A 96 -0.78 3.18 -6.90
C PHE A 96 -1.60 2.63 -8.07
N GLY A 97 -1.91 1.34 -8.02
CA GLY A 97 -2.82 0.70 -8.97
C GLY A 97 -4.27 1.20 -8.79
N LYS A 98 -5.11 1.01 -9.80
CA LYS A 98 -6.54 1.36 -9.72
C LYS A 98 -7.25 0.66 -8.56
N LYS A 99 -6.78 -0.52 -8.18
CA LYS A 99 -7.31 -1.36 -7.09
C LYS A 99 -6.32 -1.44 -5.93
N ALA A 100 -5.82 -0.30 -5.50
CA ALA A 100 -4.96 -0.23 -4.32
C ALA A 100 -5.76 -0.62 -3.07
N ILE A 101 -5.22 -1.58 -2.31
CA ILE A 101 -5.87 -2.14 -1.13
C ILE A 101 -5.43 -1.39 0.11
N ALA A 102 -6.39 -0.86 0.86
CA ALA A 102 -6.17 -0.22 2.15
C ALA A 102 -6.22 -1.21 3.31
N GLY A 103 -7.07 -2.23 3.22
CA GLY A 103 -7.24 -3.23 4.26
C GLY A 103 -8.15 -4.38 3.86
N MET A 104 -8.21 -5.40 4.69
CA MET A 104 -9.11 -6.55 4.55
C MET A 104 -9.43 -7.10 5.93
N SER A 105 -10.66 -7.58 6.13
CA SER A 105 -11.08 -8.35 7.31
C SER A 105 -11.87 -9.58 6.90
N GLN A 106 -11.67 -10.67 7.65
CA GLN A 106 -12.45 -11.91 7.56
C GLN A 106 -13.12 -12.27 8.89
N ASP A 107 -13.12 -11.33 9.87
CA ASP A 107 -13.51 -11.63 11.25
C ASP A 107 -15.02 -11.89 11.40
N PHE A 108 -15.83 -11.40 10.46
CA PHE A 108 -17.29 -11.45 10.58
C PHE A 108 -17.99 -12.28 9.50
N SER A 109 -17.27 -12.73 8.48
CA SER A 109 -17.87 -13.46 7.36
C SER A 109 -16.85 -14.34 6.66
N ASP A 110 -17.34 -15.42 6.03
CA ASP A 110 -16.50 -16.27 5.18
C ASP A 110 -16.00 -15.56 3.93
N THR A 111 -16.73 -14.54 3.48
CA THR A 111 -16.32 -13.66 2.40
C THR A 111 -15.55 -12.48 2.97
N PRO A 112 -14.31 -12.26 2.53
CA PRO A 112 -13.51 -11.15 3.05
C PRO A 112 -14.13 -9.80 2.68
N VAL A 113 -14.15 -8.89 3.64
CA VAL A 113 -14.46 -7.48 3.40
C VAL A 113 -13.17 -6.79 3.00
N ILE A 114 -13.16 -6.20 1.82
CA ILE A 114 -11.98 -5.56 1.23
C ILE A 114 -12.23 -4.06 1.17
N ALA A 115 -11.29 -3.29 1.69
CA ALA A 115 -11.29 -1.83 1.58
C ALA A 115 -10.28 -1.40 0.50
N GLU A 116 -10.78 -0.82 -0.56
CA GLU A 116 -9.98 -0.22 -1.62
C GLU A 116 -9.68 1.25 -1.30
N TYR A 117 -8.50 1.70 -1.66
CA TYR A 117 -8.03 3.05 -1.32
C TYR A 117 -8.79 4.15 -2.06
N ASN A 118 -9.21 3.87 -3.30
CA ASN A 118 -9.85 4.85 -4.17
C ASN A 118 -11.38 4.72 -4.20
N GLU A 119 -11.92 3.52 -4.03
CA GLU A 119 -13.35 3.23 -4.26
C GLU A 119 -14.07 2.81 -2.98
N GLY A 120 -13.35 2.67 -1.87
CA GLY A 120 -13.93 2.22 -0.60
C GLY A 120 -14.15 0.71 -0.58
N THR A 121 -15.33 0.26 -0.15
CA THR A 121 -15.64 -1.17 -0.09
C THR A 121 -16.85 -1.52 -0.95
N ASP A 122 -16.70 -2.50 -1.84
CA ASP A 122 -17.82 -3.04 -2.63
C ASP A 122 -18.82 -3.82 -1.75
N PHE A 123 -18.38 -4.28 -0.57
CA PHE A 123 -19.12 -5.19 0.31
C PHE A 123 -19.94 -4.52 1.38
N ALA A 124 -19.58 -3.31 1.74
CA ALA A 124 -20.34 -2.51 2.70
C ALA A 124 -20.41 -1.08 2.14
N PRO A 125 -21.50 -0.72 1.47
CA PRO A 125 -21.70 0.65 1.06
C PRO A 125 -21.61 1.51 2.32
N GLN A 126 -20.88 2.59 2.21
CA GLN A 126 -20.74 3.52 3.32
C GLN A 126 -22.13 3.88 3.86
N PRO A 127 -22.40 3.75 5.17
CA PRO A 127 -23.70 4.12 5.72
C PRO A 127 -24.07 5.53 5.32
N ALA A 128 -25.34 5.76 4.96
CA ALA A 128 -25.82 7.03 4.44
C ALA A 128 -25.49 8.23 5.36
N TYR A 129 -25.49 8.01 6.68
CA TYR A 129 -25.12 9.04 7.64
C TYR A 129 -23.64 9.44 7.55
N MET A 130 -22.75 8.53 7.17
CA MET A 130 -21.32 8.84 7.00
C MET A 130 -21.07 9.71 5.78
N ASN A 131 -21.89 9.59 4.73
CA ASN A 131 -21.80 10.48 3.55
C ASN A 131 -22.13 11.95 3.89
N GLN A 132 -22.79 12.19 5.02
CA GLN A 132 -23.15 13.53 5.50
C GLN A 132 -22.14 14.09 6.51
N LEU A 133 -21.18 13.28 6.98
CA LEU A 133 -20.16 13.76 7.89
C LEU A 133 -19.19 14.69 7.15
N PRO A 134 -18.90 15.86 7.73
CA PRO A 134 -17.89 16.74 7.16
C PRO A 134 -16.53 16.05 7.20
N MET A 135 -15.77 16.21 6.13
CA MET A 135 -14.37 15.76 6.10
C MET A 135 -13.59 16.49 7.20
N SER A 136 -12.78 15.76 7.95
CA SER A 136 -11.94 16.38 8.98
C SER A 136 -10.96 17.39 8.35
N LEU A 137 -10.64 18.46 9.05
CA LEU A 137 -9.67 19.47 8.58
C LEU A 137 -8.32 18.86 8.22
N TRP A 138 -7.90 17.80 8.93
CA TRP A 138 -6.70 17.05 8.60
C TRP A 138 -6.79 16.42 7.21
N ASN A 139 -7.89 15.72 6.91
CA ASN A 139 -8.08 15.10 5.62
C ASN A 139 -8.21 16.15 4.50
N VAL A 140 -8.92 17.26 4.75
CA VAL A 140 -8.99 18.38 3.80
C VAL A 140 -7.59 18.92 3.51
N ALA A 141 -6.78 19.15 4.53
CA ALA A 141 -5.43 19.63 4.37
C ALA A 141 -4.55 18.62 3.60
N LEU A 142 -4.68 17.33 3.89
CA LEU A 142 -3.94 16.27 3.22
C LEU A 142 -4.34 16.15 1.74
N GLU A 143 -5.63 16.20 1.43
CA GLU A 143 -6.14 16.16 0.05
C GLU A 143 -5.73 17.41 -0.73
N ALA A 144 -5.78 18.60 -0.11
CA ALA A 144 -5.32 19.84 -0.71
C ALA A 144 -3.81 19.82 -0.94
N HIS A 145 -3.01 19.39 0.06
CA HIS A 145 -1.55 19.35 -0.06
C HIS A 145 -1.07 18.37 -1.14
N SER A 146 -1.74 17.22 -1.25
CA SER A 146 -1.42 16.21 -2.27
C SER A 146 -2.03 16.52 -3.66
N GLY A 147 -2.83 17.56 -3.77
CA GLY A 147 -3.53 17.92 -5.02
C GLY A 147 -4.67 16.98 -5.41
N ARG A 148 -5.02 16.02 -4.54
CA ARG A 148 -6.11 15.05 -4.80
C ARG A 148 -7.50 15.65 -4.67
N ILE A 149 -7.62 16.85 -4.07
CA ILE A 149 -8.88 17.59 -4.00
C ILE A 149 -9.38 18.02 -5.40
N PHE A 150 -8.51 18.03 -6.39
CA PHE A 150 -8.88 18.39 -7.75
C PHE A 150 -9.43 17.20 -8.52
N ILE A 151 -10.56 17.40 -9.17
CA ILE A 151 -11.17 16.37 -10.01
C ILE A 151 -10.38 16.28 -11.32
N GLY A 152 -9.63 15.18 -11.47
CA GLY A 152 -8.89 14.82 -12.68
C GLY A 152 -7.36 14.96 -12.57
N SER A 153 -6.68 14.02 -13.20
CA SER A 153 -5.23 13.88 -13.14
C SER A 153 -4.48 15.11 -13.66
N ILE A 154 -5.02 15.78 -14.69
CA ILE A 154 -4.38 16.97 -15.30
C ILE A 154 -4.34 18.12 -14.31
N ALA A 155 -5.46 18.40 -13.62
CA ALA A 155 -5.52 19.48 -12.62
C ALA A 155 -4.55 19.22 -11.46
N THR A 156 -4.45 17.98 -11.01
CA THR A 156 -3.50 17.56 -9.98
C THR A 156 -2.05 17.79 -10.44
N TYR A 157 -1.70 17.41 -11.67
CA TYR A 157 -0.34 17.63 -12.18
C TYR A 157 0.02 19.11 -12.32
N ILE A 158 -0.93 19.94 -12.80
CA ILE A 158 -0.74 21.39 -12.87
C ILE A 158 -0.51 21.97 -11.47
N PHE A 159 -1.32 21.56 -10.49
CA PHE A 159 -1.18 21.98 -9.11
C PHE A 159 0.20 21.64 -8.54
N ILE A 160 0.65 20.39 -8.69
CA ILE A 160 1.96 19.94 -8.20
C ILE A 160 3.09 20.73 -8.86
N PHE A 161 2.99 20.97 -10.17
CA PHE A 161 3.98 21.74 -10.92
C PHE A 161 4.08 23.19 -10.43
N VAL A 162 2.93 23.85 -10.25
CA VAL A 162 2.86 25.24 -9.74
C VAL A 162 3.43 25.30 -8.31
N MET A 163 3.05 24.37 -7.44
CA MET A 163 3.59 24.31 -6.08
C MET A 163 5.11 24.08 -6.06
N GLY A 164 5.63 23.26 -6.97
CA GLY A 164 7.06 23.06 -7.14
C GLY A 164 7.79 24.36 -7.52
N ILE A 165 7.26 25.12 -8.49
CA ILE A 165 7.81 26.42 -8.90
C ILE A 165 7.80 27.40 -7.72
N LEU A 166 6.69 27.48 -6.99
CA LEU A 166 6.58 28.38 -5.83
C LEU A 166 7.58 28.02 -4.74
N ALA A 167 7.80 26.76 -4.48
CA ALA A 167 8.80 26.28 -3.51
C ALA A 167 10.22 26.72 -3.92
N VAL A 168 10.59 26.54 -5.20
CA VAL A 168 11.89 27.02 -5.75
C VAL A 168 12.01 28.53 -5.63
N TRP A 169 10.95 29.26 -5.95
CA TRP A 169 10.92 30.74 -5.80
C TRP A 169 11.14 31.17 -4.35
N CYS A 170 10.46 30.54 -3.40
CA CYS A 170 10.65 30.83 -1.98
C CYS A 170 12.09 30.55 -1.49
N LEU A 171 12.67 29.43 -1.93
CA LEU A 171 14.06 29.12 -1.61
C LEU A 171 15.04 30.14 -2.19
N TRP A 172 14.83 30.51 -3.46
CA TRP A 172 15.66 31.52 -4.12
C TRP A 172 15.56 32.87 -3.44
N SER A 173 14.34 33.34 -3.14
CA SER A 173 14.13 34.63 -2.47
C SER A 173 14.77 34.64 -1.08
N GLY A 174 14.64 33.55 -0.31
CA GLY A 174 15.30 33.42 0.98
C GLY A 174 16.83 33.46 0.89
N TYR A 175 17.39 32.81 -0.14
CA TYR A 175 18.83 32.84 -0.41
C TYR A 175 19.32 34.26 -0.73
N VAL A 176 18.61 34.99 -1.60
CA VAL A 176 18.95 36.37 -1.98
C VAL A 176 18.91 37.30 -0.76
N ILE A 177 17.85 37.22 0.08
CA ILE A 177 17.74 38.02 1.31
C ILE A 177 18.94 37.75 2.24
N ARG A 178 19.34 36.50 2.36
CA ARG A 178 20.51 36.15 3.19
C ARG A 178 21.81 36.74 2.67
N LEU A 179 21.98 36.80 1.34
CA LEU A 179 23.18 37.40 0.74
C LEU A 179 23.23 38.91 0.94
N VAL A 180 22.08 39.60 0.81
CA VAL A 180 21.99 41.07 1.01
C VAL A 180 22.27 41.45 2.44
N LYS A 181 21.82 40.65 3.42
CA LYS A 181 22.10 40.90 4.85
C LYS A 181 23.56 40.69 5.29
N LYS A 182 24.38 40.04 4.45
CA LYS A 182 25.81 39.81 4.73
C LYS A 182 26.74 40.90 4.19
N LYS A 183 26.22 41.86 3.43
CA LYS A 183 26.90 43.09 3.03
C LYS A 183 26.55 44.23 4.01
#